data_2c5cc9fa7a3b262dd1885f3135d2db79
#
_entry.id   2c5cc9fa7a3b262dd1885f3135d2db79
#
_cell.length_a   1.000
_cell.length_b   1.000
_cell.length_c   1.000
_cell.angle_alpha   90.00
_cell.angle_beta   90.00
_cell.angle_gamma   90.00
#
_symmetry.space_group_name_H-M   'P 1'
#
loop_
_entity.id
_entity.type
_entity.pdbx_description
1 polymer ?
#
loop_
_entity_poly.entity_id
_entity_poly.type
_entity_poly.pdbx_seq_one_letter_code
_entity_poly.pdbx_strand_id
1 'polypeptide(L)'
;ATMRAMPDASVDAVLMDPPYGVDIAEWDGDLPPQSWLDECLRISRGTVLWFGAASKVLEFANYKPPPDRIMAWAPAFSLARTSAHGIFYRWHPIVLWRPDANKGAVPFDVLRHNTHGRNEWNHNCTKPLPLMRDLVLAFSPPDGVVFDGTAGSGTTGAAALAEGRRAILCETDPRHAQTCRDRCIEAETGVDWRKPGQSWLFDDAAVKKKGRKKAAK
;
A
#
# COMPACT_ATOMS: atom_id res chain seq x y z
N ALA A 1 -11.98 -13.72 1.44
CA ALA A 1 -13.23 -13.85 0.64
C ALA A 1 -13.17 -12.97 -0.61
N THR A 2 -12.77 -11.71 -0.52
CA THR A 2 -12.83 -10.74 -1.64
C THR A 2 -12.00 -11.15 -2.84
N MET A 3 -10.72 -11.51 -2.66
CA MET A 3 -9.86 -11.92 -3.78
C MET A 3 -10.44 -13.11 -4.56
N ARG A 4 -11.02 -14.09 -3.87
CA ARG A 4 -11.65 -15.28 -4.52
C ARG A 4 -12.81 -14.93 -5.46
N ALA A 5 -13.47 -13.79 -5.24
CA ALA A 5 -14.56 -13.32 -6.11
C ALA A 5 -14.05 -12.48 -7.30
N MET A 6 -12.77 -12.12 -7.32
CA MET A 6 -12.18 -11.34 -8.40
C MET A 6 -11.75 -12.24 -9.56
N PRO A 7 -11.92 -11.80 -10.82
CA PRO A 7 -11.42 -12.53 -11.97
C PRO A 7 -9.90 -12.66 -11.97
N ASP A 8 -9.38 -13.67 -12.66
CA ASP A 8 -7.96 -13.79 -12.94
C ASP A 8 -7.45 -12.57 -13.71
N ALA A 9 -6.23 -12.16 -13.43
CA ALA A 9 -5.57 -11.04 -14.11
C ALA A 9 -6.45 -9.77 -14.19
N SER A 10 -7.18 -9.44 -13.11
CA SER A 10 -8.13 -8.31 -13.05
C SER A 10 -7.49 -7.00 -12.58
N VAL A 11 -6.28 -7.05 -12.00
CA VAL A 11 -5.54 -5.89 -11.52
C VAL A 11 -4.13 -5.84 -12.12
N ASP A 12 -3.53 -4.65 -12.18
CA ASP A 12 -2.21 -4.47 -12.79
C ASP A 12 -1.08 -4.63 -11.79
N ALA A 13 -1.33 -4.35 -10.51
CA ALA A 13 -0.39 -4.57 -9.41
C ALA A 13 -1.12 -4.88 -8.11
N VAL A 14 -0.47 -5.65 -7.24
CA VAL A 14 -0.87 -5.89 -5.86
C VAL A 14 0.18 -5.27 -4.94
N LEU A 15 -0.21 -4.31 -4.12
CA LEU A 15 0.64 -3.65 -3.12
C LEU A 15 -0.02 -3.80 -1.76
N MET A 16 0.50 -4.68 -0.90
CA MET A 16 -0.11 -5.01 0.38
C MET A 16 0.84 -4.80 1.56
N ASP A 17 0.27 -4.43 2.70
CA ASP A 17 0.91 -4.38 4.01
C ASP A 17 0.26 -5.41 4.93
N PRO A 18 0.50 -6.73 4.72
CA PRO A 18 -0.15 -7.79 5.47
C PRO A 18 0.41 -7.90 6.89
N PRO A 19 -0.18 -8.70 7.78
CA PRO A 19 0.41 -9.06 9.07
C PRO A 19 1.85 -9.59 8.92
N TYR A 20 2.73 -9.23 9.86
CA TYR A 20 4.17 -9.57 9.81
C TYR A 20 4.55 -10.78 10.66
N GLY A 21 3.64 -11.28 11.50
CA GLY A 21 3.93 -12.37 12.43
C GLY A 21 4.94 -11.98 13.52
N VAL A 22 4.85 -10.76 14.03
CA VAL A 22 5.75 -10.22 15.07
C VAL A 22 5.00 -9.77 16.35
N ASP A 23 3.73 -10.14 16.46
CA ASP A 23 2.88 -9.95 17.63
C ASP A 23 2.77 -8.48 18.12
N ILE A 24 2.72 -7.51 17.17
CA ILE A 24 2.54 -6.11 17.53
C ILE A 24 1.09 -5.75 17.87
N ALA A 25 0.14 -6.59 17.46
CA ALA A 25 -1.29 -6.47 17.73
C ALA A 25 -1.95 -7.85 17.58
N GLU A 26 -3.20 -8.00 18.05
CA GLU A 26 -3.95 -9.27 17.98
C GLU A 26 -4.08 -9.85 16.54
N TRP A 27 -4.08 -8.97 15.54
CA TRP A 27 -4.16 -9.36 14.13
C TRP A 27 -2.81 -9.73 13.50
N ASP A 28 -1.69 -9.57 14.21
CA ASP A 28 -0.32 -9.74 13.68
C ASP A 28 0.35 -11.02 14.20
N GLY A 29 -0.43 -12.10 14.40
CA GLY A 29 0.08 -13.35 14.98
C GLY A 29 0.98 -14.16 14.05
N ASP A 30 0.62 -14.26 12.76
CA ASP A 30 1.33 -15.08 11.78
C ASP A 30 1.54 -14.35 10.44
N LEU A 31 2.54 -14.81 9.67
CA LEU A 31 2.69 -14.41 8.28
C LEU A 31 1.45 -14.86 7.47
N PRO A 32 1.08 -14.15 6.40
CA PRO A 32 -0.03 -14.56 5.54
C PRO A 32 0.12 -15.99 5.04
N PRO A 33 -0.96 -16.77 4.99
CA PRO A 33 -0.89 -18.14 4.47
C PRO A 33 -0.57 -18.14 2.96
N GLN A 34 0.01 -19.24 2.47
CA GLN A 34 0.34 -19.43 1.04
C GLN A 34 -0.85 -19.09 0.13
N SER A 35 -2.07 -19.42 0.53
CA SER A 35 -3.28 -19.13 -0.25
C SER A 35 -3.53 -17.64 -0.52
N TRP A 36 -2.97 -16.73 0.29
CA TRP A 36 -3.03 -15.30 0.01
C TRP A 36 -2.11 -14.93 -1.15
N LEU A 37 -0.90 -15.48 -1.17
CA LEU A 37 0.03 -15.28 -2.29
C LEU A 37 -0.56 -15.86 -3.59
N ASP A 38 -1.12 -17.07 -3.53
CA ASP A 38 -1.74 -17.73 -4.69
C ASP A 38 -2.83 -16.82 -5.30
N GLU A 39 -3.70 -16.26 -4.46
CA GLU A 39 -4.74 -15.34 -4.91
C GLU A 39 -4.17 -14.01 -5.44
N CYS A 40 -3.17 -13.43 -4.77
CA CYS A 40 -2.51 -12.23 -5.27
C CYS A 40 -1.89 -12.46 -6.66
N LEU A 41 -1.21 -13.60 -6.83
CA LEU A 41 -0.61 -13.99 -8.11
C LEU A 41 -1.65 -14.29 -9.20
N ARG A 42 -2.82 -14.82 -8.82
CA ARG A 42 -3.91 -15.12 -9.73
C ARG A 42 -4.59 -13.85 -10.25
N ILE A 43 -4.91 -12.91 -9.35
CA ILE A 43 -5.63 -11.68 -9.73
C ILE A 43 -4.74 -10.65 -10.39
N SER A 44 -3.41 -10.69 -10.19
CA SER A 44 -2.47 -9.70 -10.74
C SER A 44 -1.95 -10.11 -12.13
N ARG A 45 -1.96 -9.15 -13.05
CA ARG A 45 -1.23 -9.24 -14.33
C ARG A 45 0.26 -8.95 -14.18
N GLY A 46 0.64 -8.14 -13.20
CA GLY A 46 2.00 -7.64 -12.99
C GLY A 46 2.54 -7.97 -11.61
N THR A 47 3.26 -7.00 -11.04
CA THR A 47 3.96 -7.15 -9.76
C THR A 47 3.02 -7.42 -8.60
N VAL A 48 3.42 -8.37 -7.75
CA VAL A 48 2.88 -8.56 -6.40
C VAL A 48 3.95 -8.12 -5.42
N LEU A 49 3.60 -7.20 -4.53
CA LEU A 49 4.49 -6.61 -3.53
C LEU A 49 3.87 -6.71 -2.15
N TRP A 50 4.63 -7.26 -1.19
CA TRP A 50 4.27 -7.27 0.22
C TRP A 50 5.33 -6.59 1.08
N PHE A 51 4.89 -5.80 2.05
CA PHE A 51 5.75 -5.35 3.14
C PHE A 51 5.94 -6.47 4.16
N GLY A 52 7.02 -6.39 4.95
CA GLY A 52 7.28 -7.36 6.00
C GLY A 52 8.16 -6.80 7.12
N ALA A 53 8.42 -7.64 8.13
CA ALA A 53 9.39 -7.35 9.18
C ALA A 53 10.77 -7.89 8.82
N ALA A 54 11.83 -7.14 9.13
CA ALA A 54 13.21 -7.56 8.88
C ALA A 54 13.58 -8.87 9.63
N SER A 55 12.99 -9.10 10.81
CA SER A 55 13.16 -10.34 11.57
C SER A 55 12.59 -11.58 10.88
N LYS A 56 11.65 -11.39 9.97
CA LYS A 56 10.92 -12.45 9.25
C LYS A 56 11.35 -12.62 7.78
N VAL A 57 12.34 -11.85 7.34
CA VAL A 57 12.70 -11.78 5.91
C VAL A 57 13.07 -13.15 5.32
N LEU A 58 13.72 -14.01 6.08
CA LEU A 58 14.12 -15.34 5.61
C LEU A 58 12.92 -16.31 5.46
N GLU A 59 11.84 -16.07 6.19
CA GLU A 59 10.64 -16.90 6.14
C GLU A 59 9.91 -16.76 4.79
N PHE A 60 10.09 -15.63 4.08
CA PHE A 60 9.50 -15.43 2.75
C PHE A 60 10.03 -16.42 1.70
N ALA A 61 11.22 -17.00 1.90
CA ALA A 61 11.76 -18.06 1.03
C ALA A 61 10.93 -19.37 1.07
N ASN A 62 10.07 -19.54 2.06
CA ASN A 62 9.21 -20.72 2.19
C ASN A 62 7.98 -20.65 1.27
N TYR A 63 7.59 -19.47 0.78
CA TYR A 63 6.49 -19.35 -0.17
C TYR A 63 6.80 -20.01 -1.52
N LYS A 64 5.75 -20.41 -2.24
CA LYS A 64 5.82 -21.05 -3.55
C LYS A 64 4.98 -20.27 -4.58
N PRO A 65 5.61 -19.63 -5.58
CA PRO A 65 7.05 -19.49 -5.76
C PRO A 65 7.72 -18.66 -4.66
N PRO A 66 9.02 -18.81 -4.43
CA PRO A 66 9.75 -17.88 -3.57
C PRO A 66 9.76 -16.49 -4.22
N PRO A 67 10.01 -15.42 -3.45
CA PRO A 67 10.08 -14.08 -4.01
C PRO A 67 11.25 -13.94 -4.99
N ASP A 68 11.02 -13.16 -6.05
CA ASP A 68 12.06 -12.88 -7.06
C ASP A 68 13.06 -11.83 -6.60
N ARG A 69 12.61 -10.86 -5.80
CA ARG A 69 13.44 -9.74 -5.31
C ARG A 69 12.98 -9.27 -3.92
N ILE A 70 13.91 -8.64 -3.22
CA ILE A 70 13.66 -7.94 -1.97
C ILE A 70 14.26 -6.55 -2.11
N MET A 71 13.45 -5.53 -1.80
CA MET A 71 13.87 -4.15 -1.64
C MET A 71 13.80 -3.79 -0.15
N ALA A 72 14.45 -2.71 0.24
CA ALA A 72 14.45 -2.22 1.61
C ALA A 72 13.79 -0.83 1.71
N TRP A 73 12.79 -0.68 2.57
CA TRP A 73 12.41 0.63 3.05
C TRP A 73 13.18 0.92 4.35
N ALA A 74 14.06 1.93 4.32
CA ALA A 74 14.93 2.30 5.43
C ALA A 74 14.64 3.76 5.86
N PRO A 75 13.68 4.01 6.77
CA PRO A 75 13.41 5.34 7.29
C PRO A 75 14.63 5.88 8.05
N ALA A 76 14.95 7.17 7.86
CA ALA A 76 16.09 7.80 8.53
C ALA A 76 15.90 7.85 10.05
N PHE A 77 14.65 8.04 10.50
CA PHE A 77 14.27 8.05 11.90
C PHE A 77 13.21 6.97 12.14
N SER A 78 13.64 5.84 12.65
CA SER A 78 12.76 4.78 13.12
C SER A 78 13.03 4.56 14.60
N LEU A 79 11.99 4.45 15.40
CA LEU A 79 12.08 3.93 16.75
C LEU A 79 12.37 2.43 16.61
N ALA A 80 13.66 2.09 16.70
CA ALA A 80 14.08 0.71 16.68
C ALA A 80 13.49 -0.02 17.88
N ARG A 81 12.77 -1.12 17.66
CA ARG A 81 12.50 -2.08 18.73
C ARG A 81 13.74 -2.95 18.89
N THR A 82 14.15 -3.19 20.14
CA THR A 82 15.19 -4.15 20.49
C THR A 82 14.71 -5.54 20.05
N SER A 83 15.49 -6.23 19.26
CA SER A 83 15.31 -7.67 19.08
C SER A 83 15.82 -8.42 20.31
N ALA A 84 15.36 -9.64 20.50
CA ALA A 84 15.87 -10.55 21.54
C ALA A 84 17.40 -10.76 21.47
N HIS A 85 18.03 -10.42 20.34
CA HIS A 85 19.46 -10.55 20.08
C HIS A 85 20.23 -9.22 20.14
N GLY A 86 19.62 -8.13 20.65
CA GLY A 86 20.27 -6.82 20.78
C GLY A 86 20.51 -6.08 19.46
N ILE A 87 19.98 -6.58 18.34
CA ILE A 87 20.10 -5.95 17.02
C ILE A 87 18.86 -5.11 16.75
N PHE A 88 19.06 -3.83 16.43
CA PHE A 88 17.96 -2.92 16.09
C PHE A 88 17.70 -2.99 14.59
N TYR A 89 16.50 -3.41 14.21
CA TYR A 89 16.05 -3.36 12.83
C TYR A 89 15.61 -1.94 12.47
N ARG A 90 16.27 -1.35 11.47
CA ARG A 90 15.97 0.01 10.96
C ARG A 90 15.50 0.01 9.52
N TRP A 91 15.02 -1.12 9.04
CA TRP A 91 14.52 -1.27 7.71
C TRP A 91 13.35 -2.27 7.68
N HIS A 92 12.52 -2.14 6.66
CA HIS A 92 11.42 -3.05 6.39
C HIS A 92 11.64 -3.68 5.01
N PRO A 93 11.60 -5.01 4.87
CA PRO A 93 11.63 -5.65 3.57
C PRO A 93 10.39 -5.32 2.78
N ILE A 94 10.57 -5.11 1.50
CA ILE A 94 9.55 -5.06 0.48
C ILE A 94 9.81 -6.24 -0.44
N VAL A 95 8.96 -7.25 -0.35
CA VAL A 95 9.15 -8.54 -1.00
C VAL A 95 8.33 -8.57 -2.29
N LEU A 96 8.96 -8.96 -3.41
CA LEU A 96 8.35 -8.85 -4.73
C LEU A 96 8.32 -10.19 -5.46
N TRP A 97 7.18 -10.47 -6.06
CA TRP A 97 6.96 -11.53 -7.04
C TRP A 97 6.61 -10.90 -8.38
N ARG A 98 7.17 -11.45 -9.47
CA ARG A 98 7.00 -10.95 -10.84
C ARG A 98 7.26 -9.44 -10.97
N PRO A 99 8.42 -8.94 -10.47
CA PRO A 99 8.70 -7.51 -10.55
C PRO A 99 8.83 -7.07 -12.01
N ASP A 100 7.95 -6.17 -12.43
CA ASP A 100 7.97 -5.51 -13.73
C ASP A 100 7.88 -4.00 -13.50
N ALA A 101 9.06 -3.37 -13.39
CA ALA A 101 9.14 -1.95 -13.11
C ALA A 101 8.98 -1.13 -14.39
N ASN A 102 8.16 -0.08 -14.32
CA ASN A 102 7.97 0.86 -15.41
C ASN A 102 9.29 1.53 -15.78
N LYS A 103 9.63 1.53 -17.06
CA LYS A 103 10.81 2.24 -17.59
C LYS A 103 10.68 3.75 -17.32
N GLY A 104 11.62 4.30 -16.57
CA GLY A 104 11.64 5.71 -16.18
C GLY A 104 11.17 6.01 -14.74
N ALA A 105 10.58 5.03 -14.05
CA ALA A 105 10.24 5.11 -12.62
C ALA A 105 10.90 3.99 -11.83
N VAL A 106 12.10 3.57 -12.23
CA VAL A 106 12.81 2.45 -11.59
C VAL A 106 13.23 2.87 -10.19
N PRO A 107 12.67 2.27 -9.13
CA PRO A 107 13.08 2.59 -7.77
C PRO A 107 14.47 2.00 -7.51
N PHE A 108 15.23 2.68 -6.65
CA PHE A 108 16.39 2.06 -6.04
C PHE A 108 15.92 0.91 -5.13
N ASP A 109 16.77 -0.08 -4.92
CA ASP A 109 16.51 -1.20 -4.03
C ASP A 109 16.41 -0.79 -2.54
N VAL A 110 16.88 0.42 -2.20
CA VAL A 110 16.72 1.04 -0.88
C VAL A 110 15.96 2.36 -0.99
N LEU A 111 14.75 2.38 -0.45
CA LEU A 111 13.88 3.55 -0.38
C LEU A 111 14.02 4.26 0.98
N ARG A 112 14.23 5.57 0.96
CA ARG A 112 14.45 6.39 2.17
C ARG A 112 13.33 7.40 2.33
N HIS A 113 12.24 6.95 2.95
CA HIS A 113 11.11 7.82 3.32
C HIS A 113 10.89 7.74 4.82
N ASN A 114 10.77 8.90 5.48
CA ASN A 114 10.50 8.94 6.90
C ASN A 114 9.04 8.56 7.19
N THR A 115 8.82 7.92 8.33
CA THR A 115 7.48 7.73 8.87
C THR A 115 6.91 9.10 9.24
N HIS A 116 5.65 9.35 8.90
CA HIS A 116 4.90 10.47 9.46
C HIS A 116 4.72 10.29 10.97
N GLY A 117 4.48 11.39 11.70
CA GLY A 117 4.23 11.34 13.13
C GLY A 117 3.10 10.37 13.48
N ARG A 118 3.20 9.73 14.65
CA ARG A 118 2.15 8.85 15.17
C ARG A 118 0.80 9.59 15.14
N ASN A 119 -0.21 8.97 14.60
CA ASN A 119 -1.63 9.38 14.63
C ASN A 119 -2.14 10.38 13.59
N GLU A 120 -1.42 10.70 12.54
CA GLU A 120 -1.97 11.60 11.51
C GLU A 120 -3.32 11.08 10.93
N TRP A 121 -3.49 9.74 10.90
CA TRP A 121 -4.69 9.06 10.36
C TRP A 121 -5.37 8.11 11.35
N ASN A 122 -5.12 8.32 12.66
CA ASN A 122 -5.64 7.43 13.72
C ASN A 122 -5.32 5.93 13.49
N HIS A 123 -4.16 5.65 12.85
CA HIS A 123 -3.69 4.30 12.54
C HIS A 123 -2.19 4.20 12.87
N ASN A 124 -1.83 3.26 13.76
CA ASN A 124 -0.49 3.16 14.34
C ASN A 124 0.62 2.75 13.34
N CYS A 125 0.25 2.19 12.20
CA CYS A 125 1.16 1.59 11.22
C CYS A 125 1.01 2.19 9.81
N THR A 126 0.63 3.47 9.69
CA THR A 126 0.45 4.13 8.39
C THR A 126 1.77 4.20 7.63
N LYS A 127 1.80 3.68 6.39
CA LYS A 127 2.94 3.84 5.48
C LYS A 127 3.05 5.29 4.99
N PRO A 128 4.28 5.82 4.78
CA PRO A 128 4.46 7.15 4.21
C PRO A 128 3.84 7.26 2.81
N LEU A 129 3.06 8.31 2.56
CA LEU A 129 2.47 8.53 1.25
C LEU A 129 3.51 8.65 0.13
N PRO A 130 4.66 9.37 0.31
CA PRO A 130 5.70 9.41 -0.72
C PRO A 130 6.27 8.03 -1.06
N LEU A 131 6.48 7.15 -0.07
CA LEU A 131 6.92 5.78 -0.30
C LEU A 131 5.93 5.02 -1.18
N MET A 132 4.63 5.09 -0.86
CA MET A 132 3.60 4.38 -1.63
C MET A 132 3.44 4.96 -3.03
N ARG A 133 3.63 6.27 -3.22
CA ARG A 133 3.64 6.90 -4.55
C ARG A 133 4.77 6.38 -5.43
N ASP A 134 5.99 6.30 -4.88
CA ASP A 134 7.14 5.74 -5.61
C ASP A 134 6.87 4.29 -6.04
N LEU A 135 6.31 3.46 -5.15
CA LEU A 135 5.98 2.07 -5.45
C LEU A 135 4.85 1.94 -6.49
N VAL A 136 3.83 2.78 -6.39
CA VAL A 136 2.74 2.83 -7.39
C VAL A 136 3.28 3.23 -8.76
N LEU A 137 4.10 4.27 -8.84
CA LEU A 137 4.71 4.73 -10.09
C LEU A 137 5.62 3.66 -10.70
N ALA A 138 6.39 2.96 -9.86
CA ALA A 138 7.32 1.93 -10.31
C ALA A 138 6.62 0.68 -10.83
N PHE A 139 5.57 0.21 -10.16
CA PHE A 139 5.02 -1.13 -10.35
C PHE A 139 3.61 -1.19 -10.91
N SER A 140 3.00 -0.05 -11.26
CA SER A 140 1.71 -0.03 -11.95
C SER A 140 1.74 0.88 -13.19
N PRO A 141 1.16 0.45 -14.32
CA PRO A 141 1.10 1.29 -15.52
C PRO A 141 0.21 2.53 -15.28
N PRO A 142 0.36 3.61 -16.08
CA PRO A 142 -0.62 4.70 -16.10
C PRO A 142 -2.04 4.17 -16.30
N ASP A 143 -3.02 4.77 -15.61
CA ASP A 143 -4.44 4.37 -15.61
C ASP A 143 -4.70 2.92 -15.12
N GLY A 144 -3.67 2.23 -14.63
CA GLY A 144 -3.74 0.86 -14.12
C GLY A 144 -4.56 0.73 -12.84
N VAL A 145 -4.88 -0.51 -12.48
CA VAL A 145 -5.61 -0.86 -11.25
C VAL A 145 -4.62 -1.43 -10.23
N VAL A 146 -4.53 -0.79 -9.08
CA VAL A 146 -3.75 -1.26 -7.92
C VAL A 146 -4.69 -1.90 -6.92
N PHE A 147 -4.34 -3.09 -6.43
CA PHE A 147 -5.08 -3.79 -5.38
C PHE A 147 -4.31 -3.77 -4.06
N ASP A 148 -5.03 -3.50 -2.96
CA ASP A 148 -4.55 -3.67 -1.60
C ASP A 148 -5.62 -4.36 -0.74
N GLY A 149 -5.32 -5.58 -0.32
CA GLY A 149 -6.21 -6.42 0.48
C GLY A 149 -6.16 -6.15 1.98
N THR A 150 -5.28 -5.24 2.42
CA THR A 150 -5.02 -4.90 3.83
C THR A 150 -4.87 -3.38 3.99
N ALA A 151 -5.81 -2.63 3.41
CA ALA A 151 -5.66 -1.21 3.11
C ALA A 151 -5.45 -0.30 4.35
N GLY A 152 -5.86 -0.72 5.53
CA GLY A 152 -5.72 0.07 6.75
C GLY A 152 -6.29 1.47 6.59
N SER A 153 -5.46 2.48 6.77
CA SER A 153 -5.84 3.88 6.58
C SER A 153 -5.90 4.34 5.11
N GLY A 154 -5.67 3.46 4.12
CA GLY A 154 -5.85 3.75 2.70
C GLY A 154 -4.68 4.47 2.01
N THR A 155 -3.45 4.35 2.50
CA THR A 155 -2.29 5.03 1.89
C THR A 155 -2.05 4.58 0.46
N THR A 156 -2.21 3.29 0.18
CA THR A 156 -2.09 2.71 -1.17
C THR A 156 -3.10 3.34 -2.12
N GLY A 157 -4.35 3.45 -1.70
CA GLY A 157 -5.41 4.09 -2.50
C GLY A 157 -5.15 5.56 -2.78
N ALA A 158 -4.79 6.32 -1.73
CA ALA A 158 -4.45 7.73 -1.88
C ALA A 158 -3.26 7.94 -2.84
N ALA A 159 -2.24 7.08 -2.76
CA ALA A 159 -1.10 7.10 -3.66
C ALA A 159 -1.51 6.79 -5.11
N ALA A 160 -2.30 5.73 -5.31
CA ALA A 160 -2.77 5.33 -6.64
C ALA A 160 -3.58 6.46 -7.31
N LEU A 161 -4.54 7.04 -6.59
CA LEU A 161 -5.37 8.13 -7.11
C LEU A 161 -4.56 9.39 -7.41
N ALA A 162 -3.62 9.77 -6.51
CA ALA A 162 -2.75 10.91 -6.72
C ALA A 162 -1.87 10.78 -7.99
N GLU A 163 -1.49 9.55 -8.33
CA GLU A 163 -0.68 9.25 -9.51
C GLU A 163 -1.50 8.87 -10.76
N GLY A 164 -2.82 9.06 -10.73
CA GLY A 164 -3.71 8.79 -11.88
C GLY A 164 -3.96 7.31 -12.12
N ARG A 165 -3.83 6.46 -11.10
CA ARG A 165 -4.21 5.05 -11.11
C ARG A 165 -5.58 4.89 -10.46
N ARG A 166 -6.19 3.72 -10.64
CA ARG A 166 -7.40 3.27 -9.92
C ARG A 166 -6.98 2.37 -8.77
N ALA A 167 -7.80 2.26 -7.74
CA ALA A 167 -7.52 1.39 -6.61
C ALA A 167 -8.72 0.51 -6.26
N ILE A 168 -8.45 -0.75 -5.87
CA ILE A 168 -9.40 -1.65 -5.21
C ILE A 168 -8.81 -1.94 -3.84
N LEU A 169 -9.53 -1.57 -2.78
CA LEU A 169 -9.04 -1.60 -1.41
C LEU A 169 -9.97 -2.45 -0.54
N CYS A 170 -9.39 -3.28 0.31
CA CYS A 170 -10.13 -4.07 1.29
C CYS A 170 -9.64 -3.75 2.69
N GLU A 171 -10.59 -3.53 3.60
CA GLU A 171 -10.35 -3.31 5.02
C GLU A 171 -11.48 -3.95 5.82
N THR A 172 -11.13 -4.63 6.91
CA THR A 172 -12.10 -5.36 7.75
C THR A 172 -12.61 -4.53 8.92
N ASP A 173 -11.80 -3.61 9.46
CA ASP A 173 -12.23 -2.69 10.51
C ASP A 173 -13.05 -1.53 9.89
N PRO A 174 -14.34 -1.38 10.27
CA PRO A 174 -15.20 -0.33 9.69
C PRO A 174 -14.65 1.08 9.90
N ARG A 175 -13.92 1.34 10.99
CA ARG A 175 -13.33 2.65 11.30
C ARG A 175 -12.18 2.95 10.35
N HIS A 176 -11.31 1.98 10.12
CA HIS A 176 -10.22 2.10 9.15
C HIS A 176 -10.75 2.17 7.72
N ALA A 177 -11.79 1.40 7.40
CA ALA A 177 -12.46 1.47 6.09
C ALA A 177 -13.06 2.87 5.83
N GLN A 178 -13.62 3.53 6.85
CA GLN A 178 -14.09 4.92 6.69
C GLN A 178 -12.93 5.87 6.46
N THR A 179 -11.85 5.81 7.28
CA THR A 179 -10.64 6.61 7.09
C THR A 179 -10.04 6.41 5.69
N CYS A 180 -10.02 5.16 5.21
CA CYS A 180 -9.56 4.81 3.87
C CYS A 180 -10.37 5.53 2.78
N ARG A 181 -11.71 5.50 2.87
CA ARG A 181 -12.59 6.22 1.92
C ARG A 181 -12.35 7.72 1.93
N ASP A 182 -12.31 8.32 3.11
CA ASP A 182 -12.12 9.76 3.30
C ASP A 182 -10.81 10.22 2.69
N ARG A 183 -9.76 9.46 2.89
CA ARG A 183 -8.43 9.74 2.36
C ARG A 183 -8.36 9.58 0.84
N CYS A 184 -9.07 8.60 0.28
CA CYS A 184 -9.19 8.45 -1.16
C CYS A 184 -9.96 9.62 -1.79
N ILE A 185 -11.06 10.06 -1.16
CA ILE A 185 -11.82 11.24 -1.60
C ILE A 185 -10.94 12.50 -1.55
N GLU A 186 -10.18 12.69 -0.48
CA GLU A 186 -9.23 13.81 -0.37
C GLU A 186 -8.19 13.78 -1.51
N ALA A 187 -7.61 12.61 -1.78
CA ALA A 187 -6.63 12.44 -2.85
C ALA A 187 -7.21 12.74 -4.24
N GLU A 188 -8.47 12.37 -4.48
CA GLU A 188 -9.15 12.57 -5.76
C GLU A 188 -9.65 14.01 -5.94
N THR A 189 -10.25 14.59 -4.90
CA THR A 189 -10.95 15.88 -4.97
C THR A 189 -10.11 17.05 -4.49
N GLY A 190 -9.10 16.81 -3.64
CA GLY A 190 -8.32 17.82 -2.94
C GLY A 190 -9.08 18.45 -1.76
N VAL A 191 -10.19 17.87 -1.31
CA VAL A 191 -10.98 18.31 -0.17
C VAL A 191 -10.44 17.65 1.10
N ASP A 192 -9.94 18.44 2.04
CA ASP A 192 -9.45 17.94 3.34
C ASP A 192 -10.63 17.80 4.32
N TRP A 193 -11.09 16.59 4.52
CA TRP A 193 -12.20 16.26 5.42
C TRP A 193 -11.95 16.62 6.90
N ARG A 194 -10.71 16.85 7.30
CA ARG A 194 -10.34 17.24 8.67
C ARG A 194 -10.60 18.72 8.95
N LYS A 195 -10.79 19.53 7.91
CA LYS A 195 -11.04 20.97 8.05
C LYS A 195 -12.52 21.25 8.28
N PRO A 196 -12.91 21.87 9.43
CA PRO A 196 -14.29 22.25 9.69
C PRO A 196 -14.85 23.18 8.59
N GLY A 197 -16.06 22.91 8.14
CA GLY A 197 -16.78 23.75 7.15
C GLY A 197 -16.56 23.35 5.68
N GLN A 198 -15.78 22.32 5.37
CA GLN A 198 -15.81 21.71 4.06
C GLN A 198 -16.93 20.65 4.03
N SER A 199 -17.95 20.87 3.23
CA SER A 199 -19.12 20.00 3.18
C SER A 199 -18.82 18.71 2.43
N TRP A 200 -19.25 17.59 3.02
CA TRP A 200 -19.16 16.22 2.53
C TRP A 200 -20.23 15.85 1.51
N LEU A 201 -21.11 16.75 1.23
CA LEU A 201 -22.18 16.46 0.29
C LEU A 201 -21.55 16.31 -1.09
N PHE A 202 -21.79 15.17 -1.70
CA PHE A 202 -21.49 14.85 -3.09
C PHE A 202 -21.94 16.02 -3.98
N ASP A 203 -21.07 17.00 -4.13
CA ASP A 203 -21.28 18.05 -5.09
C ASP A 203 -20.69 17.56 -6.42
N ASP A 204 -21.52 16.93 -7.24
CA ASP A 204 -21.20 16.55 -8.62
C ASP A 204 -20.55 17.68 -9.43
N ALA A 205 -20.66 18.92 -8.97
CA ALA A 205 -20.05 20.09 -9.58
C ALA A 205 -18.55 20.20 -9.32
N ALA A 206 -18.03 19.70 -8.16
CA ALA A 206 -16.60 19.75 -7.83
C ALA A 206 -15.80 18.74 -8.65
N VAL A 207 -16.37 17.56 -8.88
CA VAL A 207 -15.77 16.50 -9.71
C VAL A 207 -15.68 16.94 -11.18
N LYS A 208 -16.72 17.62 -11.70
CA LYS A 208 -16.77 18.10 -13.09
C LYS A 208 -15.78 19.24 -13.40
N LYS A 209 -15.38 20.06 -12.41
CA LYS A 209 -14.43 21.17 -12.63
C LYS A 209 -12.98 20.72 -12.83
N LYS A 210 -12.54 19.62 -12.22
CA LYS A 210 -11.17 19.09 -12.42
C LYS A 210 -11.00 18.37 -13.75
N GLY A 211 -12.02 17.67 -14.23
CA GLY A 211 -12.00 17.02 -15.55
C GLY A 211 -11.83 18.00 -16.71
N ARG A 212 -12.37 19.22 -16.61
CA ARG A 212 -12.22 20.26 -17.64
C ARG A 212 -10.86 20.96 -17.68
N LYS A 213 -10.09 20.99 -16.58
CA LYS A 213 -8.74 21.59 -16.56
C LYS A 213 -7.65 20.65 -17.11
N LYS A 214 -7.87 19.33 -17.14
CA LYS A 214 -6.94 18.38 -17.76
C LYS A 214 -7.13 18.24 -19.28
N ALA A 215 -8.28 18.63 -19.82
CA ALA A 215 -8.56 18.60 -21.26
C ALA A 215 -8.13 19.87 -22.01
N ALA A 216 -7.56 20.88 -21.33
CA ALA A 216 -7.15 22.16 -21.89
C ALA A 216 -5.64 22.47 -21.73
N LYS A 217 -4.79 21.41 -21.67
CA LYS A 217 -3.32 21.55 -21.75
C LYS A 217 -2.74 20.53 -22.72
#